data_4a6bfd336b1ce471af3c3d2237c1aee1
#
_entry.id   4a6bfd336b1ce471af3c3d2237c1aee1
#
_cell.length_a   1.000
_cell.length_b   1.000
_cell.length_c   1.000
_cell.angle_alpha   90.00
_cell.angle_beta   90.00
_cell.angle_gamma   90.00
#
_symmetry.space_group_name_H-M   'P 1'
#
loop_
_entity.id
_entity.type
_entity.pdbx_description
1 polymer ?
#
loop_
_entity_poly.entity_id
_entity_poly.type
_entity_poly.pdbx_seq_one_letter_code
_entity_poly.pdbx_strand_id
1 'polypeptide(L)'
;NVKKGQFLAPSDMRHVIAKVTAAGNDRVLVTERGVSFGYHNLVVDMRALPMLRELGYPVVFDVTHSLQLPGAGDGVTAGLAQYIEPLASAGVAAGVDAVFMEVHEDPNRAKSDAANALRLEYLEPLIMKLKQIDAVARQRAIPAAGAAGRSLHGPAGARA
;
A
#
# COMPACT_ATOMS: atom_id res chain seq x y z
N ASN A 1 5.44 2.12 -11.15
CA ASN A 1 5.02 1.97 -9.76
C ASN A 1 5.86 2.87 -8.86
N VAL A 2 5.23 3.72 -8.08
CA VAL A 2 5.90 4.65 -7.16
C VAL A 2 5.55 4.29 -5.73
N LYS A 3 6.57 3.93 -4.94
CA LYS A 3 6.40 3.63 -3.51
C LYS A 3 6.35 4.94 -2.72
N LYS A 4 5.37 5.06 -1.83
CA LYS A 4 5.25 6.18 -0.90
C LYS A 4 6.42 6.15 0.10
N GLY A 5 7.03 7.31 0.35
CA GLY A 5 8.07 7.44 1.37
C GLY A 5 7.50 7.20 2.78
N GLN A 6 8.34 6.68 3.68
CA GLN A 6 7.95 6.33 5.06
C GLN A 6 7.55 7.54 5.92
N PHE A 7 7.82 8.76 5.46
CA PHE A 7 7.54 10.02 6.16
C PHE A 7 6.47 10.85 5.48
N LEU A 8 5.92 10.38 4.34
CA LEU A 8 4.94 11.11 3.55
C LEU A 8 3.52 10.77 3.98
N ALA A 9 2.66 11.78 4.03
CA ALA A 9 1.23 11.58 4.13
C ALA A 9 0.69 11.03 2.78
N PRO A 10 -0.43 10.29 2.77
CA PRO A 10 -1.07 9.84 1.53
C PRO A 10 -1.33 10.98 0.54
N SER A 11 -1.77 12.15 1.03
CA SER A 11 -2.04 13.35 0.23
C SER A 11 -0.81 13.91 -0.48
N ASP A 12 0.40 13.68 0.04
CA ASP A 12 1.64 14.20 -0.54
C ASP A 12 1.99 13.49 -1.85
N MET A 13 1.45 12.28 -2.04
CA MET A 13 1.66 11.50 -3.26
C MET A 13 1.12 12.22 -4.51
N ARG A 14 0.18 13.17 -4.38
CA ARG A 14 -0.26 14.03 -5.50
C ARG A 14 0.91 14.74 -6.17
N HIS A 15 1.90 15.21 -5.39
CA HIS A 15 3.07 15.91 -5.92
C HIS A 15 4.04 14.96 -6.64
N VAL A 16 4.14 13.73 -6.15
CA VAL A 16 4.95 12.68 -6.78
C VAL A 16 4.33 12.27 -8.11
N ILE A 17 3.02 12.02 -8.12
CA ILE A 17 2.26 11.69 -9.32
C ILE A 17 2.38 12.81 -10.35
N ALA A 18 2.18 14.07 -9.93
CA ALA A 18 2.29 15.24 -10.82
C ALA A 18 3.66 15.33 -11.53
N LYS A 19 4.75 14.95 -10.84
CA LYS A 19 6.10 14.92 -11.46
C LYS A 19 6.21 13.83 -12.53
N VAL A 20 5.61 12.65 -12.29
CA VAL A 20 5.65 11.55 -13.25
C VAL A 20 4.80 11.88 -14.48
N THR A 21 3.60 12.43 -14.28
CA THR A 21 2.70 12.81 -15.38
C THR A 21 3.26 13.99 -16.18
N ALA A 22 3.88 14.97 -15.53
CA ALA A 22 4.58 16.06 -16.21
C ALA A 22 5.74 15.59 -17.09
N ALA A 23 6.34 14.43 -16.77
CA ALA A 23 7.33 13.77 -17.60
C ALA A 23 6.73 12.95 -18.77
N GLY A 24 5.41 13.01 -18.97
CA GLY A 24 4.71 12.35 -20.08
C GLY A 24 4.26 10.90 -19.80
N ASN A 25 4.22 10.48 -18.54
CA ASN A 25 3.76 9.12 -18.21
C ASN A 25 2.56 9.13 -17.26
N ASP A 26 1.37 8.87 -17.82
CA ASP A 26 0.11 8.79 -17.06
C ASP A 26 -0.19 7.39 -16.50
N ARG A 27 0.61 6.38 -16.86
CA ARG A 27 0.48 5.00 -16.37
C ARG A 27 1.20 4.84 -15.05
N VAL A 28 0.57 5.31 -13.97
CA VAL A 28 1.14 5.35 -12.62
C VAL A 28 0.40 4.35 -11.71
N LEU A 29 1.15 3.60 -10.91
CA LEU A 29 0.67 2.86 -9.75
C LEU A 29 1.27 3.50 -8.51
N VAL A 30 0.50 3.62 -7.43
CA VAL A 30 0.95 4.17 -6.16
C VAL A 30 1.01 3.06 -5.12
N THR A 31 2.15 2.90 -4.44
CA THR A 31 2.34 1.83 -3.46
C THR A 31 2.44 2.41 -2.03
N GLU A 32 1.54 1.94 -1.16
CA GLU A 32 1.69 2.06 0.29
C GLU A 32 2.66 0.99 0.80
N ARG A 33 3.61 1.38 1.65
CA ARG A 33 4.62 0.47 2.21
C ARG A 33 4.92 0.72 3.68
N GLY A 34 4.01 1.36 4.40
CA GLY A 34 4.15 1.73 5.80
C GLY A 34 4.84 3.08 6.01
N VAL A 35 4.64 3.60 7.19
CA VAL A 35 5.24 4.84 7.70
C VAL A 35 6.04 4.55 8.96
N SER A 36 7.07 5.36 9.19
CA SER A 36 7.87 5.26 10.42
C SER A 36 7.01 5.58 11.64
N PHE A 37 7.06 4.69 12.63
CA PHE A 37 6.37 4.85 13.89
C PHE A 37 7.28 4.41 15.05
N GLY A 38 7.63 5.34 15.93
CA GLY A 38 8.55 5.09 17.02
C GLY A 38 9.96 4.72 16.55
N TYR A 39 10.66 3.94 17.36
CA TYR A 39 12.02 3.49 17.05
C TYR A 39 11.98 2.13 16.33
N HIS A 40 12.64 2.05 15.18
CA HIS A 40 12.80 0.80 14.41
C HIS A 40 11.50 0.08 14.08
N ASN A 41 10.41 0.80 13.90
CA ASN A 41 9.11 0.21 13.58
C ASN A 41 8.41 0.94 12.43
N LEU A 42 7.64 0.18 11.63
CA LEU A 42 6.73 0.70 10.63
C LEU A 42 5.31 0.29 10.97
N VAL A 43 4.35 1.14 10.62
CA VAL A 43 2.91 0.84 10.71
C VAL A 43 2.22 1.21 9.41
N VAL A 44 1.07 0.60 9.16
CA VAL A 44 0.18 0.98 8.06
C VAL A 44 -1.12 1.51 8.65
N ASP A 45 -1.42 2.76 8.32
CA ASP A 45 -2.77 3.29 8.53
C ASP A 45 -3.66 2.77 7.40
N MET A 46 -4.59 1.87 7.70
CA MET A 46 -5.48 1.29 6.69
C MET A 46 -6.32 2.35 5.96
N ARG A 47 -6.54 3.52 6.55
CA ARG A 47 -7.20 4.67 5.91
C ARG A 47 -6.36 5.27 4.78
N ALA A 48 -5.04 5.08 4.82
CA ALA A 48 -4.15 5.55 3.76
C ALA A 48 -4.51 4.95 2.39
N LEU A 49 -5.00 3.71 2.36
CA LEU A 49 -5.32 3.00 1.13
C LEU A 49 -6.47 3.67 0.36
N PRO A 50 -7.66 3.90 0.95
CA PRO A 50 -8.70 4.67 0.26
C PRO A 50 -8.29 6.13 -0.01
N MET A 51 -7.52 6.80 0.87
CA MET A 51 -7.02 8.16 0.62
C MET A 51 -6.12 8.23 -0.61
N LEU A 52 -5.26 7.23 -0.82
CA LEU A 52 -4.44 7.14 -2.03
C LEU A 52 -5.28 6.90 -3.29
N ARG A 53 -6.35 6.11 -3.19
CA ARG A 53 -7.28 5.88 -4.31
C ARG A 53 -8.03 7.15 -4.74
N GLU A 54 -8.31 8.07 -3.81
CA GLU A 54 -8.91 9.37 -4.13
C GLU A 54 -8.04 10.22 -5.06
N LEU A 55 -6.75 9.91 -5.20
CA LEU A 55 -5.86 10.54 -6.16
C LEU A 55 -6.09 10.09 -7.61
N GLY A 56 -6.98 9.10 -7.84
CA GLY A 56 -7.39 8.64 -9.17
C GLY A 56 -6.46 7.62 -9.83
N TYR A 57 -5.54 7.01 -9.09
CA TYR A 57 -4.60 6.00 -9.59
C TYR A 57 -4.74 4.68 -8.83
N PRO A 58 -4.45 3.53 -9.47
CA PRO A 58 -4.47 2.24 -8.79
C PRO A 58 -3.47 2.19 -7.63
N VAL A 59 -3.92 1.62 -6.51
CA VAL A 59 -3.14 1.50 -5.29
C VAL A 59 -2.65 0.08 -5.10
N VAL A 60 -1.35 -0.06 -4.91
CA VAL A 60 -0.67 -1.30 -4.54
C VAL A 60 -0.37 -1.26 -3.04
N PHE A 61 -0.60 -2.34 -2.36
CA PHE A 61 -0.18 -2.51 -0.97
C PHE A 61 1.02 -3.46 -0.88
N ASP A 62 2.16 -2.93 -0.46
CA ASP A 62 3.39 -3.69 -0.23
C ASP A 62 3.39 -4.22 1.19
N VAL A 63 2.93 -5.44 1.38
CA VAL A 63 2.80 -6.06 2.70
C VAL A 63 4.13 -6.54 3.25
N THR A 64 5.09 -6.84 2.39
CA THR A 64 6.43 -7.29 2.80
C THR A 64 7.20 -6.16 3.46
N HIS A 65 7.36 -5.05 2.75
CA HIS A 65 8.15 -3.93 3.25
C HIS A 65 7.44 -3.13 4.35
N SER A 66 6.12 -3.24 4.46
CA SER A 66 5.37 -2.66 5.59
C SER A 66 5.66 -3.33 6.94
N LEU A 67 6.25 -4.53 6.91
CA LEU A 67 6.60 -5.31 8.11
C LEU A 67 8.09 -5.25 8.45
N GLN A 68 8.86 -4.44 7.74
CA GLN A 68 10.26 -4.21 8.08
C GLN A 68 10.39 -3.49 9.42
N LEU A 69 11.47 -3.82 10.12
CA LEU A 69 11.93 -3.13 11.34
C LEU A 69 13.24 -2.42 11.00
N PRO A 70 13.20 -1.17 10.52
CA PRO A 70 14.39 -0.47 10.06
C PRO A 70 15.42 -0.30 11.16
N GLY A 71 16.65 -0.77 10.94
CA GLY A 71 17.74 -0.64 11.92
C GLY A 71 17.62 -1.51 13.17
N ALA A 72 16.65 -2.42 13.26
CA ALA A 72 16.49 -3.31 14.42
C ALA A 72 17.37 -4.58 14.33
N GLY A 73 17.95 -4.87 13.17
CA GLY A 73 18.91 -5.96 12.97
C GLY A 73 20.35 -5.47 13.07
N ASP A 74 21.27 -6.36 13.41
CA ASP A 74 22.71 -6.08 13.48
C ASP A 74 23.28 -5.99 12.04
N GLY A 75 23.15 -4.81 11.43
CA GLY A 75 23.56 -4.53 10.06
C GLY A 75 22.61 -5.01 8.95
N VAL A 76 21.47 -5.62 9.30
CA VAL A 76 20.42 -6.03 8.37
C VAL A 76 19.05 -5.59 8.84
N THR A 77 18.11 -5.41 7.91
CA THR A 77 16.73 -5.10 8.26
C THR A 77 16.06 -6.34 8.85
N ALA A 78 15.57 -6.23 10.08
CA ALA A 78 14.70 -7.23 10.67
C ALA A 78 13.27 -7.12 10.13
N GLY A 79 12.43 -8.13 10.38
CA GLY A 79 11.08 -8.16 9.86
C GLY A 79 10.15 -9.07 10.63
N LEU A 80 8.86 -8.95 10.32
CA LEU A 80 7.76 -9.61 11.00
C LEU A 80 6.90 -10.42 10.01
N ALA A 81 7.53 -11.34 9.25
CA ALA A 81 6.88 -12.14 8.19
C ALA A 81 5.62 -12.89 8.67
N GLN A 82 5.53 -13.23 9.96
CA GLN A 82 4.34 -13.87 10.54
C GLN A 82 3.06 -13.03 10.43
N TYR A 83 3.18 -11.74 10.17
CA TYR A 83 2.03 -10.83 10.01
C TYR A 83 1.68 -10.54 8.54
N ILE A 84 2.33 -11.17 7.57
CA ILE A 84 2.01 -10.98 6.14
C ILE A 84 0.55 -11.28 5.85
N GLU A 85 0.06 -12.43 6.29
CA GLU A 85 -1.33 -12.85 6.04
C GLU A 85 -2.36 -11.87 6.64
N PRO A 86 -2.34 -11.55 7.96
CA PRO A 86 -3.32 -10.63 8.53
C PRO A 86 -3.22 -9.24 7.91
N LEU A 87 -2.01 -8.75 7.62
CA LEU A 87 -1.82 -7.43 7.01
C LEU A 87 -2.32 -7.38 5.56
N ALA A 88 -2.00 -8.40 4.75
CA ALA A 88 -2.50 -8.53 3.39
C ALA A 88 -4.04 -8.60 3.37
N SER A 89 -4.63 -9.40 4.27
CA SER A 89 -6.08 -9.54 4.41
C SER A 89 -6.74 -8.20 4.73
N ALA A 90 -6.19 -7.43 5.68
CA ALA A 90 -6.69 -6.10 6.03
C ALA A 90 -6.59 -5.11 4.85
N GLY A 91 -5.47 -5.11 4.12
CA GLY A 91 -5.28 -4.26 2.95
C GLY A 91 -6.27 -4.56 1.83
N VAL A 92 -6.50 -5.83 1.53
CA VAL A 92 -7.49 -6.24 0.51
C VAL A 92 -8.90 -5.88 0.95
N ALA A 93 -9.25 -6.08 2.24
CA ALA A 93 -10.54 -5.65 2.80
C ALA A 93 -10.73 -4.12 2.73
N ALA A 94 -9.65 -3.34 2.83
CA ALA A 94 -9.66 -1.88 2.65
C ALA A 94 -9.77 -1.44 1.17
N GLY A 95 -9.76 -2.38 0.23
CA GLY A 95 -10.06 -2.16 -1.18
C GLY A 95 -8.88 -1.73 -2.03
N VAL A 96 -7.67 -2.26 -1.81
CA VAL A 96 -6.52 -2.06 -2.70
C VAL A 96 -6.74 -2.72 -4.07
N ASP A 97 -6.05 -2.21 -5.09
CA ASP A 97 -6.14 -2.74 -6.45
C ASP A 97 -5.14 -3.89 -6.68
N ALA A 98 -4.05 -3.91 -5.94
CA ALA A 98 -3.05 -4.97 -5.99
C ALA A 98 -2.30 -5.13 -4.67
N VAL A 99 -1.68 -6.29 -4.47
CA VAL A 99 -0.78 -6.59 -3.35
C VAL A 99 0.60 -6.93 -3.92
N PHE A 100 1.63 -6.34 -3.33
CA PHE A 100 3.02 -6.70 -3.57
C PHE A 100 3.52 -7.57 -2.40
N MET A 101 4.17 -8.69 -2.73
CA MET A 101 4.79 -9.58 -1.76
C MET A 101 6.12 -10.09 -2.29
N GLU A 102 7.16 -10.11 -1.46
CA GLU A 102 8.37 -10.89 -1.72
C GLU A 102 8.15 -12.33 -1.29
N VAL A 103 8.51 -13.25 -2.17
CA VAL A 103 8.29 -14.67 -1.98
C VAL A 103 9.57 -15.44 -2.26
N HIS A 104 9.91 -16.40 -1.42
CA HIS A 104 11.09 -17.24 -1.61
C HIS A 104 10.80 -18.68 -1.19
N GLU A 105 11.39 -19.66 -1.89
CA GLU A 105 11.27 -21.08 -1.55
C GLU A 105 11.84 -21.41 -0.16
N ASP A 106 12.95 -20.75 0.19
CA ASP A 106 13.56 -20.80 1.51
C ASP A 106 14.02 -19.40 1.92
N PRO A 107 13.22 -18.63 2.66
CA PRO A 107 13.57 -17.26 3.06
C PRO A 107 14.93 -17.12 3.74
N ASN A 108 15.40 -18.14 4.47
CA ASN A 108 16.72 -18.10 5.12
C ASN A 108 17.88 -18.02 4.12
N ARG A 109 17.64 -18.35 2.86
CA ARG A 109 18.62 -18.30 1.76
C ARG A 109 18.38 -17.11 0.84
N ALA A 110 17.40 -16.27 1.11
CA ALA A 110 17.15 -15.07 0.33
C ALA A 110 18.34 -14.10 0.43
N LYS A 111 18.69 -13.48 -0.70
CA LYS A 111 19.82 -12.53 -0.76
C LYS A 111 19.49 -11.19 -0.12
N SER A 112 18.21 -10.86 0.00
CA SER A 112 17.68 -9.65 0.64
C SER A 112 16.35 -9.97 1.30
N ASP A 113 15.94 -9.17 2.25
CA ASP A 113 14.62 -9.18 2.90
C ASP A 113 14.16 -10.56 3.44
N ALA A 114 15.10 -11.42 3.79
CA ALA A 114 14.86 -12.76 4.31
C ALA A 114 13.84 -12.79 5.45
N ALA A 115 13.94 -11.81 6.38
CA ALA A 115 13.05 -11.70 7.54
C ALA A 115 11.60 -11.32 7.19
N ASN A 116 11.36 -10.86 5.96
CA ASN A 116 10.04 -10.41 5.48
C ASN A 116 9.50 -11.22 4.31
N ALA A 117 10.28 -12.12 3.72
CA ALA A 117 9.83 -12.92 2.60
C ALA A 117 8.81 -13.97 3.01
N LEU A 118 7.73 -14.09 2.24
CA LEU A 118 6.76 -15.17 2.37
C LEU A 118 7.38 -16.47 1.82
N ARG A 119 7.21 -17.59 2.51
CA ARG A 119 7.55 -18.89 1.95
C ARG A 119 6.64 -19.23 0.77
N LEU A 120 7.21 -19.71 -0.31
CA LEU A 120 6.50 -20.01 -1.56
C LEU A 120 5.30 -20.95 -1.34
N GLU A 121 5.43 -21.93 -0.44
CA GLU A 121 4.38 -22.90 -0.11
C GLU A 121 3.11 -22.25 0.44
N TYR A 122 3.20 -21.03 1.02
CA TYR A 122 2.05 -20.29 1.55
C TYR A 122 1.42 -19.32 0.54
N LEU A 123 2.04 -19.12 -0.63
CA LEU A 123 1.57 -18.13 -1.60
C LEU A 123 0.19 -18.48 -2.16
N GLU A 124 0.01 -19.70 -2.64
CA GLU A 124 -1.27 -20.13 -3.25
C GLU A 124 -2.43 -20.05 -2.27
N PRO A 125 -2.37 -20.68 -1.06
CA PRO A 125 -3.46 -20.55 -0.09
C PRO A 125 -3.72 -19.10 0.32
N LEU A 126 -2.70 -18.26 0.45
CA LEU A 126 -2.87 -16.86 0.74
C LEU A 126 -3.60 -16.13 -0.40
N ILE A 127 -3.18 -16.31 -1.66
CA ILE A 127 -3.85 -15.69 -2.81
C ILE A 127 -5.33 -16.12 -2.88
N MET A 128 -5.63 -17.38 -2.66
CA MET A 128 -7.01 -17.88 -2.66
C MET A 128 -7.86 -17.20 -1.58
N LYS A 129 -7.31 -17.02 -0.39
CA LYS A 129 -7.97 -16.29 0.70
C LYS A 129 -8.18 -14.81 0.34
N LEU A 130 -7.15 -14.15 -0.19
CA LEU A 130 -7.25 -12.73 -0.57
C LEU A 130 -8.29 -12.50 -1.67
N LYS A 131 -8.41 -13.40 -2.64
CA LYS A 131 -9.47 -13.34 -3.68
C LYS A 131 -10.88 -13.45 -3.08
N GLN A 132 -11.08 -14.27 -2.06
CA GLN A 132 -12.38 -14.37 -1.37
C GLN A 132 -12.70 -13.07 -0.62
N ILE A 133 -11.72 -12.49 0.07
CA ILE A 133 -11.88 -11.20 0.76
C ILE A 133 -12.18 -10.09 -0.24
N ASP A 134 -11.47 -10.02 -1.36
CA ASP A 134 -11.70 -9.04 -2.43
C ASP A 134 -13.13 -9.14 -2.99
N ALA A 135 -13.59 -10.37 -3.24
CA ALA A 135 -14.95 -10.60 -3.74
C ALA A 135 -16.03 -10.04 -2.78
N VAL A 136 -15.82 -10.17 -1.46
CA VAL A 136 -16.72 -9.60 -0.45
C VAL A 136 -16.56 -8.09 -0.35
N ALA A 137 -15.32 -7.58 -0.32
CA ALA A 137 -15.03 -6.15 -0.18
C ALA A 137 -15.58 -5.32 -1.35
N ARG A 138 -15.65 -5.89 -2.55
CA ARG A 138 -16.25 -5.24 -3.73
C ARG A 138 -17.76 -5.29 -3.78
N GLN A 139 -18.42 -6.08 -2.91
CA GLN A 139 -19.86 -6.16 -2.78
C GLN A 139 -20.39 -4.94 -2.02
N ARG A 140 -20.63 -3.83 -2.72
CA ARG A 140 -21.33 -2.66 -2.22
C ARG A 140 -20.69 -1.95 -1.00
N ALA A 141 -19.81 -1.02 -1.27
CA ALA A 141 -19.40 -0.06 -0.25
C ALA A 141 -20.61 0.68 0.33
N ILE A 142 -20.72 0.75 1.65
CA ILE A 142 -21.65 1.64 2.33
C ILE A 142 -21.22 3.08 1.95
N PRO A 143 -22.13 3.93 1.39
CA PRO A 143 -21.75 5.29 1.06
C PRO A 143 -21.20 6.00 2.32
N ALA A 144 -20.05 6.63 2.19
CA ALA A 144 -19.48 7.40 3.29
C ALA A 144 -20.50 8.48 3.72
N ALA A 145 -20.84 8.51 5.00
CA ALA A 145 -21.69 9.57 5.54
C ALA A 145 -20.99 10.91 5.27
N GLY A 146 -21.55 11.74 4.38
CA GLY A 146 -20.99 13.03 3.98
C GLY A 146 -20.58 13.17 2.52
N ALA A 147 -20.67 12.12 1.69
CA ALA A 147 -20.36 12.22 0.25
C ALA A 147 -21.44 12.98 -0.58
N ALA A 148 -22.55 13.37 0.03
CA ALA A 148 -23.55 14.24 -0.59
C ALA A 148 -23.10 15.71 -0.48
N GLY A 149 -22.39 16.21 -1.50
CA GLY A 149 -22.25 17.65 -1.72
C GLY A 149 -20.87 18.28 -1.50
N ARG A 150 -19.83 17.81 -2.17
CA ARG A 150 -18.70 18.68 -2.50
C ARG A 150 -18.35 18.55 -3.99
N SER A 151 -19.10 19.28 -4.80
CA SER A 151 -18.65 19.69 -6.12
C SER A 151 -17.48 20.67 -5.93
N LEU A 152 -16.26 20.21 -6.09
CA LEU A 152 -15.06 21.05 -6.09
C LEU A 152 -14.71 21.51 -7.52
N HIS A 153 -15.68 22.02 -8.25
CA HIS A 153 -15.43 22.76 -9.47
C HIS A 153 -16.31 24.00 -9.49
N GLY A 154 -15.83 25.04 -8.82
CA GLY A 154 -16.22 26.42 -9.13
C GLY A 154 -15.41 26.89 -10.35
N PRO A 155 -16.01 27.63 -11.32
CA PRO A 155 -15.32 28.08 -12.50
C PRO A 155 -14.20 29.07 -12.12
N ALA A 156 -13.02 28.87 -12.69
CA ALA A 156 -11.93 29.85 -12.64
C ALA A 156 -12.42 31.16 -13.25
N GLY A 157 -12.68 32.14 -12.36
CA GLY A 157 -13.03 33.50 -12.77
C GLY A 157 -11.88 34.14 -13.53
N ALA A 158 -12.14 34.49 -14.77
CA ALA A 158 -11.32 35.43 -15.54
C ALA A 158 -11.17 36.74 -14.75
N ARG A 159 -9.95 37.17 -14.56
CA ARG A 159 -9.67 38.57 -14.24
C ARG A 159 -8.87 39.17 -15.38
N ALA A 160 -9.45 40.23 -15.90
CA ALA A 160 -8.83 41.14 -16.86
C ALA A 160 -7.61 41.87 -16.26
#